data_2dcc59448387485df118108fea5a2b7c
#
_entry.id   2dcc59448387485df118108fea5a2b7c
#
_cell.length_a   1.000
_cell.length_b   1.000
_cell.length_c   1.000
_cell.angle_alpha   90.00
_cell.angle_beta   90.00
_cell.angle_gamma   90.00
#
_symmetry.space_group_name_H-M   'P 1'
#
loop_
_entity.id
_entity.type
_entity.pdbx_description
1 polymer ?
#
loop_
_entity_poly.entity_id
_entity_poly.type
_entity_poly.pdbx_seq_one_letter_code
_entity_poly.pdbx_strand_id
1 'polypeptide(L)'
;MLDVSSLRFGSSPLALILAISAFSLSAQTNVPFDGQPWNISSGNLSVSYIQASPIGAFPRPDFLEAPPSVESQVHLKQLGLVANEDYIAWGAVEREPGKWDWRQHDAIEQTLHRAGLKYVVYNWVHFPPVWLRDQQQDQRTLMRCAEHGQEASYLSIFDPRTIAWYDHFYKEVRAHFGDRVDDIYACILGPYGEGNYPLLVPDWVKMGHCHEGYWCGDSFALRAFQTAMKRCYGRVARLNQAWGTDYRSFDDVRLPKELADDKFKPAPTAFPTAPDKRRWLNFITWYHQAIIDFSEQSIRTVLKYFPAEKVRLKPGGNARGVNPIAWGTYCPGYAKMAQPYHIVLQPADCMGAVFGDKWMGTAYQFYGVKECTEPAGNLDEQGFVRRMFSDAACGASQLFTYEFEPHSSAIRQYIYLYTGKPGETEIAVYCSTTLYRLGGNLDPTIQAAYPLRDLCDFDVLDETLIADGALTARRYQALILFQADTVDQPILDKLSGYLRKGGKVIVVGDAPIQNVEGKPWSGTGKVQRIAPLGKDKAWLKELSVKIAGYKGVDGQLDGLWTCRRGSQVFLFNTTAKPVETKPNGEPVTVAPYTIWSNRAAAPSPTQK
;
A
#
# COMPACT_ATOMS: atom_id res chain seq x y z
N MET A 1 -25.52 -7.39 -7.25
CA MET A 1 -25.71 -6.06 -6.63
C MET A 1 -25.83 -6.27 -5.12
N LEU A 2 -24.73 -6.27 -4.42
CA LEU A 2 -24.72 -6.22 -2.96
C LEU A 2 -24.47 -4.76 -2.60
N ASP A 3 -25.47 -4.19 -1.95
CA ASP A 3 -25.48 -2.82 -1.45
C ASP A 3 -24.48 -2.70 -0.30
N VAL A 4 -23.38 -2.01 -0.53
CA VAL A 4 -22.30 -1.80 0.46
C VAL A 4 -22.63 -0.63 1.40
N SER A 5 -23.84 -0.05 1.29
CA SER A 5 -24.26 1.12 2.08
C SER A 5 -24.70 0.80 3.52
N SER A 6 -24.70 -0.47 3.95
CA SER A 6 -25.26 -0.88 5.25
C SER A 6 -24.24 -1.33 6.31
N LEU A 7 -22.95 -1.17 6.09
CA LEU A 7 -21.95 -1.37 7.15
C LEU A 7 -21.93 -0.13 8.06
N ARG A 8 -22.93 -0.02 8.93
CA ARG A 8 -22.84 0.84 10.11
C ARG A 8 -21.82 0.25 11.06
N PHE A 9 -20.69 0.90 11.20
CA PHE A 9 -19.78 0.67 12.32
C PHE A 9 -20.51 1.02 13.61
N GLY A 10 -20.92 -0.02 14.34
CA GLY A 10 -21.42 0.12 15.70
C GLY A 10 -20.28 0.67 16.57
N SER A 11 -20.52 1.85 17.14
CA SER A 11 -19.62 2.52 18.06
C SER A 11 -19.56 1.78 19.40
N SER A 12 -18.67 0.81 19.53
CA SER A 12 -18.19 0.38 20.86
C SER A 12 -16.86 -0.37 20.73
N PRO A 13 -15.74 0.23 21.16
CA PRO A 13 -14.42 -0.45 21.14
C PRO A 13 -14.34 -1.63 22.13
N LEU A 14 -15.28 -1.76 23.07
CA LEU A 14 -15.31 -2.89 24.02
C LEU A 14 -15.82 -4.21 23.40
N ALA A 15 -16.53 -4.16 22.28
CA ALA A 15 -17.04 -5.37 21.65
C ALA A 15 -15.97 -6.16 20.87
N LEU A 16 -14.88 -5.51 20.47
CA LEU A 16 -13.80 -6.15 19.72
C LEU A 16 -12.83 -6.93 20.63
N ILE A 17 -12.73 -6.53 21.91
CA ILE A 17 -11.80 -7.15 22.89
C ILE A 17 -12.44 -8.35 23.59
N LEU A 18 -13.76 -8.42 23.69
CA LEU A 18 -14.49 -9.52 24.36
C LEU A 18 -14.80 -10.72 23.46
N ALA A 19 -14.58 -10.61 22.14
CA ALA A 19 -14.76 -11.74 21.22
C ALA A 19 -13.58 -12.73 21.20
N ILE A 20 -12.46 -12.40 21.84
CA ILE A 20 -11.26 -13.25 21.86
C ILE A 20 -11.30 -14.36 22.93
N SER A 21 -12.27 -14.34 23.85
CA SER A 21 -12.27 -15.25 25.02
C SER A 21 -13.29 -16.37 25.04
N ALA A 22 -14.04 -16.62 23.96
CA ALA A 22 -15.08 -17.64 23.98
C ALA A 22 -15.22 -18.41 22.65
N PHE A 23 -14.15 -19.04 22.17
CA PHE A 23 -14.29 -20.13 21.19
C PHE A 23 -13.71 -21.43 21.74
N SER A 24 -14.60 -22.39 21.90
CA SER A 24 -14.32 -23.78 22.31
C SER A 24 -13.35 -24.45 21.37
N LEU A 25 -12.30 -25.05 21.93
CA LEU A 25 -11.38 -25.98 21.27
C LEU A 25 -12.18 -27.12 20.59
N SER A 26 -12.42 -27.02 19.30
CA SER A 26 -12.66 -28.20 18.49
C SER A 26 -11.30 -28.84 18.18
N ALA A 27 -11.14 -30.11 18.47
CA ALA A 27 -9.92 -30.88 18.20
C ALA A 27 -9.61 -30.81 16.68
N GLN A 28 -8.76 -29.88 16.29
CA GLN A 28 -8.18 -29.87 14.94
C GLN A 28 -7.05 -30.91 14.92
N THR A 29 -7.17 -31.85 13.99
CA THR A 29 -6.11 -32.83 13.72
C THR A 29 -4.82 -32.08 13.41
N ASN A 30 -3.76 -32.31 14.20
CA ASN A 30 -2.42 -31.79 13.98
C ASN A 30 -1.87 -32.31 12.64
N VAL A 31 -2.12 -31.59 11.56
CA VAL A 31 -1.41 -31.81 10.30
C VAL A 31 -0.09 -31.04 10.38
N PRO A 32 1.07 -31.71 10.34
CA PRO A 32 2.35 -31.02 10.40
C PRO A 32 2.47 -30.04 9.23
N PHE A 33 2.91 -28.82 9.54
CA PHE A 33 3.34 -27.88 8.49
C PHE A 33 4.51 -28.52 7.73
N ASP A 34 4.48 -28.48 6.39
CA ASP A 34 5.42 -29.21 5.52
C ASP A 34 6.86 -28.63 5.50
N GLY A 35 7.17 -27.71 6.40
CA GLY A 35 8.50 -27.13 6.56
C GLY A 35 8.94 -26.19 5.45
N GLN A 36 8.06 -25.80 4.55
CA GLN A 36 8.38 -24.83 3.50
C GLN A 36 8.69 -23.46 4.14
N PRO A 37 9.71 -22.73 3.64
CA PRO A 37 10.16 -21.46 4.22
C PRO A 37 9.25 -20.29 3.80
N TRP A 38 7.99 -20.34 4.15
CA TRP A 38 7.05 -19.25 3.92
C TRP A 38 7.26 -18.17 4.97
N ASN A 39 7.46 -16.93 4.54
CA ASN A 39 7.46 -15.79 5.45
C ASN A 39 6.02 -15.41 5.76
N ILE A 40 5.48 -16.00 6.79
CA ILE A 40 4.16 -15.70 7.33
C ILE A 40 4.39 -15.02 8.67
N SER A 41 3.92 -13.76 8.81
CA SER A 41 3.98 -13.04 10.06
C SER A 41 2.60 -12.65 10.54
N SER A 42 2.46 -12.49 11.84
CA SER A 42 1.26 -11.98 12.50
C SER A 42 1.67 -10.86 13.45
N GLY A 43 0.84 -9.83 13.55
CA GLY A 43 1.06 -8.69 14.41
C GLY A 43 0.16 -8.68 15.63
N ASN A 44 0.25 -7.62 16.44
CA ASN A 44 -0.60 -7.26 17.58
C ASN A 44 -0.16 -7.72 18.96
N LEU A 45 1.07 -8.18 19.16
CA LEU A 45 1.52 -8.60 20.50
C LEU A 45 1.52 -7.46 21.51
N SER A 46 1.81 -6.23 21.10
CA SER A 46 1.90 -5.07 21.98
C SER A 46 0.91 -3.95 21.67
N VAL A 47 -0.10 -4.18 20.83
CA VAL A 47 -1.09 -3.17 20.47
C VAL A 47 -1.90 -2.71 21.68
N SER A 48 -2.34 -3.62 22.54
CA SER A 48 -3.06 -3.28 23.76
C SER A 48 -2.19 -2.51 24.77
N TYR A 49 -0.88 -2.74 24.77
CA TYR A 49 0.08 -1.97 25.55
C TYR A 49 0.07 -0.47 25.16
N ILE A 50 -0.09 -0.15 23.89
CA ILE A 50 -0.21 1.23 23.40
C ILE A 50 -1.64 1.77 23.59
N GLN A 51 -2.65 0.96 23.34
CA GLN A 51 -4.06 1.34 23.46
C GLN A 51 -4.48 1.75 24.87
N ALA A 52 -3.87 1.15 25.88
CA ALA A 52 -4.18 1.48 27.28
C ALA A 52 -3.72 2.88 27.70
N SER A 53 -2.99 3.60 26.86
CA SER A 53 -2.54 4.95 27.16
C SER A 53 -3.53 6.00 26.68
N PRO A 54 -3.81 7.04 27.51
CA PRO A 54 -4.51 8.23 27.05
C PRO A 54 -3.73 8.91 25.93
N ILE A 55 -4.42 9.65 25.08
CA ILE A 55 -3.82 10.45 24.02
C ILE A 55 -2.71 11.33 24.58
N GLY A 56 -1.52 11.25 23.97
CA GLY A 56 -0.35 12.02 24.35
C GLY A 56 0.38 11.55 25.61
N ALA A 57 -0.12 10.50 26.27
CA ALA A 57 0.57 9.85 27.37
C ALA A 57 0.68 8.34 27.03
N PHE A 58 1.87 7.93 26.63
CA PHE A 58 2.13 6.52 26.38
C PHE A 58 2.03 5.69 27.66
N PRO A 59 1.99 4.36 27.57
CA PRO A 59 1.75 3.48 28.70
C PRO A 59 2.54 3.94 29.92
N ARG A 60 1.85 4.02 31.05
CA ARG A 60 2.50 4.33 32.32
C ARG A 60 3.54 3.27 32.63
N PRO A 61 4.62 3.59 33.38
CA PRO A 61 5.65 2.64 33.70
C PRO A 61 5.15 1.36 34.40
N ASP A 62 4.02 1.49 35.10
CA ASP A 62 3.35 0.41 35.82
C ASP A 62 2.38 -0.40 34.95
N PHE A 63 2.14 0.00 33.70
CA PHE A 63 1.28 -0.69 32.77
C PHE A 63 2.11 -1.53 31.78
N LEU A 64 2.34 -2.77 32.16
CA LEU A 64 2.95 -3.78 31.31
C LEU A 64 1.96 -4.92 31.16
N GLU A 65 1.61 -5.26 29.93
CA GLU A 65 0.86 -6.49 29.69
C GLU A 65 1.78 -7.70 29.87
N ALA A 66 1.18 -8.80 30.32
CA ALA A 66 1.90 -10.06 30.31
C ALA A 66 2.25 -10.42 28.86
N PRO A 67 3.50 -10.83 28.59
CA PRO A 67 3.83 -11.34 27.27
C PRO A 67 2.97 -12.56 26.97
N PRO A 68 2.74 -12.90 25.69
CA PRO A 68 2.04 -14.12 25.33
C PRO A 68 2.79 -15.33 25.91
N SER A 69 2.08 -16.41 26.24
CA SER A 69 2.75 -17.61 26.75
C SER A 69 3.56 -18.30 25.66
N VAL A 70 4.65 -18.96 26.05
CA VAL A 70 5.46 -19.75 25.12
C VAL A 70 4.62 -20.85 24.48
N GLU A 71 3.72 -21.47 25.23
CA GLU A 71 2.84 -22.56 24.79
C GLU A 71 1.90 -22.06 23.67
N SER A 72 1.32 -20.86 23.82
CA SER A 72 0.47 -20.28 22.78
C SER A 72 1.25 -20.00 21.50
N GLN A 73 2.47 -19.51 21.59
CA GLN A 73 3.31 -19.22 20.43
C GLN A 73 3.84 -20.51 19.76
N VAL A 74 4.13 -21.57 20.54
CA VAL A 74 4.45 -22.91 20.02
C VAL A 74 3.25 -23.47 19.25
N HIS A 75 2.03 -23.29 19.76
CA HIS A 75 0.82 -23.69 19.06
C HIS A 75 0.68 -22.98 17.70
N LEU A 76 0.84 -21.64 17.65
CA LEU A 76 0.79 -20.89 16.40
C LEU A 76 1.87 -21.32 15.40
N LYS A 77 3.09 -21.63 15.89
CA LYS A 77 4.15 -22.20 15.07
C LYS A 77 3.77 -23.56 14.47
N GLN A 78 3.15 -24.44 15.24
CA GLN A 78 2.66 -25.73 14.75
C GLN A 78 1.58 -25.57 13.68
N LEU A 79 0.80 -24.49 13.75
CA LEU A 79 -0.15 -24.11 12.71
C LEU A 79 0.53 -23.50 11.47
N GLY A 80 1.82 -23.19 11.50
CA GLY A 80 2.61 -22.68 10.37
C GLY A 80 3.05 -21.23 10.48
N LEU A 81 2.82 -20.54 11.61
CA LEU A 81 3.35 -19.18 11.84
C LEU A 81 4.88 -19.21 11.84
N VAL A 82 5.52 -18.24 11.20
CA VAL A 82 6.98 -18.12 11.10
C VAL A 82 7.53 -16.99 11.94
N ALA A 83 6.81 -15.87 12.01
CA ALA A 83 7.24 -14.65 12.66
C ALA A 83 6.06 -13.96 13.34
N ASN A 84 6.36 -13.17 14.37
CA ASN A 84 5.37 -12.29 15.00
C ASN A 84 5.96 -10.89 15.21
N GLU A 85 5.13 -9.86 15.06
CA GLU A 85 5.54 -8.47 15.18
C GLU A 85 5.32 -7.93 16.59
N ASP A 86 6.31 -7.20 17.07
CA ASP A 86 6.25 -6.40 18.30
C ASP A 86 6.31 -4.90 17.95
N TYR A 87 5.38 -4.13 18.51
CA TYR A 87 5.21 -2.71 18.24
C TYR A 87 5.94 -1.89 19.33
N ILE A 88 7.08 -1.32 18.97
CA ILE A 88 7.90 -0.54 19.92
C ILE A 88 7.66 0.95 19.70
N ALA A 89 6.88 1.58 20.57
CA ALA A 89 6.66 3.03 20.55
C ALA A 89 7.78 3.76 21.29
N TRP A 90 8.48 4.67 20.59
CA TRP A 90 9.59 5.42 21.17
C TRP A 90 9.23 6.14 22.48
N GLY A 91 8.11 6.87 22.50
CA GLY A 91 7.66 7.58 23.69
C GLY A 91 7.31 6.67 24.88
N ALA A 92 7.12 5.38 24.66
CA ALA A 92 6.88 4.40 25.72
C ALA A 92 8.17 3.88 26.34
N VAL A 93 9.21 3.69 25.54
CA VAL A 93 10.47 3.08 26.00
C VAL A 93 11.53 4.09 26.47
N GLU A 94 11.49 5.35 26.01
CA GLU A 94 12.39 6.43 26.45
C GLU A 94 11.59 7.58 27.08
N ARG A 95 11.06 7.38 28.30
CA ARG A 95 10.23 8.38 29.01
C ARG A 95 11.02 9.56 29.57
N GLU A 96 12.29 9.34 29.86
CA GLU A 96 13.27 10.35 30.24
C GLU A 96 14.49 10.24 29.31
N PRO A 97 15.12 11.34 28.93
CA PRO A 97 16.27 11.32 28.02
C PRO A 97 17.35 10.33 28.44
N GLY A 98 17.68 9.37 27.56
CA GLY A 98 18.69 8.36 27.76
C GLY A 98 18.33 7.25 28.76
N LYS A 99 17.10 7.21 29.27
CA LYS A 99 16.62 6.14 30.15
C LYS A 99 15.64 5.24 29.41
N TRP A 100 16.11 4.08 29.02
CA TRP A 100 15.37 3.13 28.20
C TRP A 100 14.76 2.02 29.05
N ASP A 101 13.49 1.69 28.80
CA ASP A 101 12.77 0.59 29.44
C ASP A 101 12.37 -0.46 28.38
N TRP A 102 13.15 -1.51 28.28
CA TRP A 102 12.95 -2.59 27.32
C TRP A 102 12.24 -3.82 27.89
N ARG A 103 11.87 -3.81 29.19
CA ARG A 103 11.38 -5.01 29.91
C ARG A 103 10.24 -5.72 29.21
N GLN A 104 9.27 -4.97 28.69
CA GLN A 104 8.12 -5.51 27.94
C GLN A 104 8.57 -6.23 26.68
N HIS A 105 9.41 -5.58 25.90
CA HIS A 105 9.88 -6.04 24.61
C HIS A 105 10.90 -7.18 24.74
N ASP A 106 11.74 -7.17 25.76
CA ASP A 106 12.60 -8.31 26.12
C ASP A 106 11.78 -9.56 26.43
N ALA A 107 10.68 -9.43 27.18
CA ALA A 107 9.81 -10.55 27.50
C ALA A 107 9.11 -11.12 26.25
N ILE A 108 8.68 -10.27 25.32
CA ILE A 108 8.08 -10.69 24.04
C ILE A 108 9.12 -11.39 23.17
N GLU A 109 10.31 -10.79 23.00
CA GLU A 109 11.42 -11.35 22.22
C GLU A 109 11.78 -12.75 22.71
N GLN A 110 12.02 -12.89 24.03
CA GLN A 110 12.35 -14.19 24.64
C GLN A 110 11.25 -15.23 24.43
N THR A 111 9.99 -14.83 24.54
CA THR A 111 8.85 -15.73 24.32
C THR A 111 8.82 -16.25 22.89
N LEU A 112 8.99 -15.35 21.90
CA LEU A 112 8.97 -15.73 20.49
C LEU A 112 10.14 -16.66 20.14
N HIS A 113 11.35 -16.33 20.56
CA HIS A 113 12.52 -17.17 20.29
C HIS A 113 12.45 -18.52 20.99
N ARG A 114 11.94 -18.58 22.23
CA ARG A 114 11.71 -19.86 22.95
C ARG A 114 10.66 -20.72 22.24
N ALA A 115 9.66 -20.11 21.60
CA ALA A 115 8.71 -20.82 20.76
C ALA A 115 9.29 -21.18 19.37
N GLY A 116 10.47 -20.65 19.01
CA GLY A 116 11.13 -20.82 17.72
C GLY A 116 10.50 -20.00 16.59
N LEU A 117 9.83 -18.90 16.94
CA LEU A 117 9.35 -17.90 16.01
C LEU A 117 10.39 -16.79 15.83
N LYS A 118 10.35 -16.10 14.70
CA LYS A 118 11.14 -14.90 14.47
C LYS A 118 10.54 -13.72 15.22
N TYR A 119 11.41 -12.89 15.78
CA TYR A 119 11.07 -11.62 16.40
C TYR A 119 11.20 -10.48 15.40
N VAL A 120 10.07 -9.85 15.06
CA VAL A 120 10.00 -8.77 14.09
C VAL A 120 9.63 -7.48 14.81
N VAL A 121 10.45 -6.45 14.66
CA VAL A 121 10.27 -5.17 15.35
C VAL A 121 9.62 -4.15 14.44
N TYR A 122 8.41 -3.74 14.78
CA TYR A 122 7.75 -2.61 14.16
C TYR A 122 7.92 -1.36 15.03
N ASN A 123 8.88 -0.53 14.65
CA ASN A 123 9.23 0.67 15.39
C ASN A 123 8.25 1.80 15.12
N TRP A 124 7.61 2.31 16.18
CA TRP A 124 6.73 3.46 16.15
C TRP A 124 7.49 4.71 16.62
N VAL A 125 8.51 5.09 15.86
CA VAL A 125 9.37 6.26 16.14
C VAL A 125 8.61 7.58 15.94
N HIS A 126 7.54 7.55 15.15
CA HIS A 126 6.66 8.69 14.92
C HIS A 126 5.89 9.14 16.18
N PHE A 127 5.94 8.35 17.27
CA PHE A 127 5.48 8.74 18.60
C PHE A 127 6.65 9.25 19.45
N PRO A 128 7.07 10.53 19.30
CA PRO A 128 8.19 11.07 20.06
C PRO A 128 7.85 11.16 21.55
N PRO A 129 8.85 10.97 22.46
CA PRO A 129 8.62 11.09 23.88
C PRO A 129 8.23 12.51 24.28
N VAL A 130 7.50 12.62 25.40
CA VAL A 130 6.98 13.90 25.91
C VAL A 130 8.09 14.92 26.17
N TRP A 131 9.24 14.47 26.66
CA TRP A 131 10.38 15.34 26.92
C TRP A 131 10.94 15.99 25.65
N LEU A 132 10.93 15.30 24.51
CA LEU A 132 11.30 15.90 23.22
C LEU A 132 10.17 16.76 22.67
N ARG A 133 8.94 16.24 22.67
CA ARG A 133 7.78 16.89 22.09
C ARG A 133 7.44 18.22 22.78
N ASP A 134 7.39 18.22 24.12
CA ASP A 134 6.85 19.33 24.88
C ASP A 134 7.94 20.20 25.54
N GLN A 135 9.10 19.63 25.91
CA GLN A 135 10.13 20.31 26.69
C GLN A 135 11.31 20.80 25.83
N GLN A 136 11.68 20.08 24.79
CA GLN A 136 12.82 20.39 23.92
C GLN A 136 12.38 21.08 22.62
N GLN A 137 11.57 22.14 22.72
CA GLN A 137 10.96 22.82 21.57
C GLN A 137 11.97 23.43 20.59
N ASP A 138 13.14 23.82 21.07
CA ASP A 138 14.26 24.34 20.27
C ASP A 138 14.96 23.25 19.43
N GLN A 139 14.80 21.97 19.79
CA GLN A 139 15.46 20.83 19.15
C GLN A 139 14.61 20.13 18.11
N ARG A 140 13.37 20.55 17.88
CA ARG A 140 12.44 19.91 16.96
C ARG A 140 11.48 20.89 16.32
N THR A 141 10.83 20.47 15.23
CA THR A 141 9.63 21.10 14.67
C THR A 141 8.53 20.05 14.59
N LEU A 142 7.32 20.39 15.01
CA LEU A 142 6.16 19.52 14.85
C LEU A 142 5.51 19.74 13.49
N MET A 143 4.87 18.67 12.96
CA MET A 143 4.04 18.78 11.77
C MET A 143 2.92 19.79 11.99
N ARG A 144 2.72 20.69 11.04
CA ARG A 144 1.67 21.71 11.08
C ARG A 144 0.75 21.56 9.88
N CYS A 145 -0.57 21.51 10.11
CA CYS A 145 -1.51 21.51 9.00
C CYS A 145 -1.55 22.89 8.31
N ALA A 146 -1.70 22.89 7.00
CA ALA A 146 -1.77 24.13 6.22
C ALA A 146 -3.12 24.85 6.36
N GLU A 147 -4.18 24.09 6.65
CA GLU A 147 -5.57 24.57 6.74
C GLU A 147 -5.80 25.40 8.00
N HIS A 148 -5.41 24.89 9.15
CA HIS A 148 -5.69 25.52 10.46
C HIS A 148 -4.44 26.14 11.11
N GLY A 149 -3.24 25.86 10.58
CA GLY A 149 -1.98 26.26 11.22
C GLY A 149 -1.72 25.60 12.57
N GLN A 150 -2.44 24.50 12.89
CA GLN A 150 -2.29 23.76 14.14
C GLN A 150 -1.27 22.64 14.03
N GLU A 151 -0.64 22.29 15.15
CA GLU A 151 0.39 21.25 15.21
C GLU A 151 -0.22 19.89 15.63
N ALA A 152 0.18 18.83 14.92
CA ALA A 152 0.08 17.46 15.42
C ALA A 152 1.29 17.15 16.31
N SER A 153 1.20 16.10 17.13
CA SER A 153 2.32 15.70 18.00
C SER A 153 3.38 14.84 17.28
N TYR A 154 3.42 14.88 15.96
CA TYR A 154 4.43 14.21 15.14
C TYR A 154 5.58 15.17 14.78
N LEU A 155 6.81 14.67 14.72
CA LEU A 155 7.94 15.46 14.22
C LEU A 155 7.76 15.75 12.72
N SER A 156 8.10 16.99 12.31
CA SER A 156 8.03 17.36 10.90
C SER A 156 9.06 16.58 10.07
N ILE A 157 8.58 15.88 9.03
CA ILE A 157 9.46 15.19 8.07
C ILE A 157 10.31 16.15 7.24
N PHE A 158 9.97 17.44 7.24
CA PHE A 158 10.72 18.48 6.55
C PHE A 158 11.85 19.07 7.38
N ASP A 159 11.82 18.89 8.70
CA ASP A 159 12.89 19.32 9.59
C ASP A 159 14.05 18.32 9.54
N PRO A 160 15.27 18.74 9.11
CA PRO A 160 16.40 17.83 8.99
C PRO A 160 16.84 17.21 10.33
N ARG A 161 16.39 17.75 11.46
CA ARG A 161 16.66 17.18 12.78
C ARG A 161 15.84 15.93 13.06
N THR A 162 14.69 15.76 12.40
CA THR A 162 13.80 14.60 12.61
C THR A 162 14.51 13.29 12.33
N ILE A 163 15.27 13.21 11.23
CA ILE A 163 15.98 11.97 10.91
C ILE A 163 17.13 11.67 11.88
N ALA A 164 17.72 12.68 12.50
CA ALA A 164 18.73 12.47 13.55
C ALA A 164 18.08 11.88 14.83
N TRP A 165 16.84 12.24 15.12
CA TRP A 165 16.07 11.63 16.21
C TRP A 165 15.68 10.19 15.92
N TYR A 166 15.36 9.86 14.66
CA TYR A 166 15.14 8.48 14.24
C TYR A 166 16.44 7.67 14.37
N ASP A 167 17.58 8.25 14.00
CA ASP A 167 18.90 7.62 14.16
C ASP A 167 19.22 7.31 15.63
N HIS A 168 18.92 8.25 16.53
CA HIS A 168 19.04 8.05 17.98
C HIS A 168 18.28 6.80 18.44
N PHE A 169 17.01 6.67 18.04
CA PHE A 169 16.19 5.51 18.41
C PHE A 169 16.74 4.19 17.83
N TYR A 170 17.03 4.13 16.53
CA TYR A 170 17.50 2.90 15.89
C TYR A 170 18.87 2.44 16.42
N LYS A 171 19.73 3.37 16.78
CA LYS A 171 21.00 3.08 17.42
C LYS A 171 20.80 2.34 18.75
N GLU A 172 19.86 2.78 19.55
CA GLU A 172 19.56 2.18 20.85
C GLU A 172 18.87 0.81 20.70
N VAL A 173 17.95 0.65 19.75
CA VAL A 173 17.38 -0.66 19.39
C VAL A 173 18.48 -1.65 19.01
N ARG A 174 19.45 -1.22 18.16
CA ARG A 174 20.59 -2.07 17.79
C ARG A 174 21.49 -2.39 18.97
N ALA A 175 21.76 -1.39 19.82
CA ALA A 175 22.61 -1.56 21.01
C ALA A 175 22.00 -2.55 22.01
N HIS A 176 20.68 -2.51 22.19
CA HIS A 176 19.97 -3.37 23.16
C HIS A 176 19.72 -4.78 22.62
N PHE A 177 19.08 -4.91 21.45
CA PHE A 177 18.66 -6.21 20.93
C PHE A 177 19.74 -6.91 20.11
N GLY A 178 20.65 -6.18 19.47
CA GLY A 178 21.71 -6.75 18.63
C GLY A 178 21.19 -7.62 17.50
N ASP A 179 21.68 -8.87 17.42
CA ASP A 179 21.29 -9.82 16.39
C ASP A 179 20.00 -10.59 16.72
N ARG A 180 19.41 -10.36 17.90
CA ARG A 180 18.12 -10.96 18.32
C ARG A 180 16.94 -10.45 17.51
N VAL A 181 17.09 -9.31 16.83
CA VAL A 181 16.08 -8.82 15.86
C VAL A 181 16.22 -9.59 14.56
N ASP A 182 15.17 -10.30 14.16
CA ASP A 182 15.14 -11.05 12.89
C ASP A 182 14.79 -10.14 11.72
N ASP A 183 13.75 -9.31 11.85
CA ASP A 183 13.38 -8.29 10.86
C ASP A 183 13.00 -6.98 11.59
N ILE A 184 13.17 -5.84 10.91
CA ILE A 184 12.92 -4.51 11.48
C ILE A 184 12.27 -3.59 10.46
N TYR A 185 11.26 -2.84 10.87
CA TYR A 185 10.63 -1.84 10.02
C TYR A 185 11.30 -0.47 10.17
N ALA A 186 11.59 0.14 9.03
CA ALA A 186 11.85 1.56 8.97
C ALA A 186 10.52 2.32 9.14
N CYS A 187 10.42 3.08 10.23
CA CYS A 187 9.24 3.90 10.52
C CYS A 187 9.19 5.11 9.58
N ILE A 188 8.00 5.51 9.17
CA ILE A 188 7.80 6.71 8.36
C ILE A 188 7.11 7.78 9.20
N LEU A 189 5.79 7.85 9.14
CA LEU A 189 4.98 8.88 9.78
C LEU A 189 3.59 8.29 10.05
N GLY A 190 2.55 9.06 9.86
CA GLY A 190 1.17 8.64 9.98
C GLY A 190 0.77 8.13 11.34
N PRO A 191 -0.47 7.74 11.54
CA PRO A 191 -0.92 7.24 12.83
C PRO A 191 -0.34 5.86 13.19
N TYR A 192 0.12 5.12 12.21
CA TYR A 192 0.63 3.75 12.37
C TYR A 192 2.10 3.58 11.97
N GLY A 193 2.85 4.68 11.79
CA GLY A 193 4.26 4.61 11.35
C GLY A 193 4.44 4.30 9.86
N GLU A 194 3.39 4.43 9.10
CA GLU A 194 3.29 4.11 7.67
C GLU A 194 3.54 5.31 6.76
N GLY A 195 3.49 5.09 5.46
CA GLY A 195 3.70 6.09 4.42
C GLY A 195 2.50 6.98 4.13
N ASN A 196 1.89 7.52 5.17
CA ASN A 196 0.81 8.51 5.07
C ASN A 196 1.02 9.66 6.06
N TYR A 197 0.47 10.81 5.73
CA TYR A 197 0.43 11.98 6.63
C TYR A 197 -0.58 11.76 7.77
N PRO A 198 -0.58 12.61 8.84
CA PRO A 198 -1.56 12.49 9.91
C PRO A 198 -3.00 12.45 9.38
N LEU A 199 -3.80 11.52 9.88
CA LEU A 199 -5.17 11.24 9.44
C LEU A 199 -6.15 11.36 10.61
N LEU A 200 -7.45 11.39 10.29
CA LEU A 200 -8.48 11.13 11.28
C LEU A 200 -8.42 9.64 11.67
N VAL A 201 -8.11 9.38 12.92
CA VAL A 201 -7.88 8.04 13.45
C VAL A 201 -8.63 7.84 14.75
N PRO A 202 -8.81 6.58 15.21
CA PRO A 202 -9.33 6.29 16.54
C PRO A 202 -8.53 7.01 17.63
N ASP A 203 -9.18 7.37 18.73
CA ASP A 203 -8.58 8.17 19.79
C ASP A 203 -7.33 7.53 20.41
N TRP A 204 -7.21 6.22 20.38
CA TRP A 204 -6.06 5.49 20.94
C TRP A 204 -4.75 5.67 20.16
N VAL A 205 -4.79 6.09 18.89
CA VAL A 205 -3.59 6.45 18.09
C VAL A 205 -3.52 7.94 17.77
N LYS A 206 -4.47 8.73 18.26
CA LYS A 206 -4.53 10.16 17.97
C LYS A 206 -3.45 10.93 18.71
N MET A 207 -2.66 11.68 17.97
CA MET A 207 -1.55 12.49 18.47
C MET A 207 -1.83 13.98 18.29
N GLY A 208 -2.62 14.56 19.22
CA GLY A 208 -2.98 15.97 19.17
C GLY A 208 -3.97 16.29 18.05
N HIS A 209 -3.76 17.40 17.35
CA HIS A 209 -4.56 17.80 16.20
C HIS A 209 -4.28 16.85 15.02
N CYS A 210 -5.28 16.08 14.60
CA CYS A 210 -5.18 15.14 13.48
C CYS A 210 -6.46 15.17 12.65
N HIS A 211 -6.33 15.27 11.35
CA HIS A 211 -7.41 15.20 10.37
C HIS A 211 -6.86 14.81 9.00
N GLU A 212 -7.74 14.42 8.09
CA GLU A 212 -7.39 14.30 6.69
C GLU A 212 -7.16 15.70 6.12
N GLY A 213 -5.91 16.00 5.73
CA GLY A 213 -5.52 17.34 5.29
C GLY A 213 -4.07 17.43 4.82
N TYR A 214 -3.58 18.64 4.60
CA TYR A 214 -2.23 18.91 4.11
C TYR A 214 -1.30 19.36 5.24
N TRP A 215 -0.33 18.53 5.56
CA TRP A 215 0.58 18.68 6.69
C TRP A 215 1.91 19.30 6.27
N CYS A 216 1.84 20.50 5.69
CA CYS A 216 3.00 21.24 5.17
C CYS A 216 2.99 22.72 5.57
N GLY A 217 2.34 23.06 6.68
CA GLY A 217 2.21 24.43 7.17
C GLY A 217 3.41 24.96 7.97
N ASP A 218 4.45 24.16 8.19
CA ASP A 218 5.67 24.61 8.88
C ASP A 218 6.67 25.28 7.92
N SER A 219 7.63 26.02 8.50
CA SER A 219 8.62 26.78 7.72
C SER A 219 9.61 25.91 6.94
N PHE A 220 9.88 24.68 7.39
CA PHE A 220 10.75 23.76 6.67
C PHE A 220 10.05 23.19 5.45
N ALA A 221 8.75 22.88 5.57
CA ALA A 221 7.93 22.42 4.44
C ALA A 221 7.88 23.46 3.32
N LEU A 222 7.67 24.75 3.66
CA LEU A 222 7.70 25.82 2.64
C LEU A 222 9.05 25.89 1.92
N ARG A 223 10.17 25.83 2.66
CA ARG A 223 11.51 25.84 2.05
C ARG A 223 11.76 24.59 1.18
N ALA A 224 11.29 23.44 1.61
CA ALA A 224 11.38 22.21 0.82
C ALA A 224 10.60 22.33 -0.49
N PHE A 225 9.38 22.89 -0.44
CA PHE A 225 8.57 23.16 -1.63
C PHE A 225 9.26 24.14 -2.59
N GLN A 226 9.76 25.28 -2.10
CA GLN A 226 10.52 26.26 -2.89
C GLN A 226 11.73 25.61 -3.57
N THR A 227 12.47 24.78 -2.84
CA THR A 227 13.62 24.04 -3.37
C THR A 227 13.21 23.05 -4.48
N ALA A 228 12.09 22.34 -4.28
CA ALA A 228 11.56 21.42 -5.28
C ALA A 228 11.13 22.17 -6.57
N MET A 229 10.49 23.31 -6.42
CA MET A 229 10.10 24.14 -7.57
C MET A 229 11.31 24.72 -8.30
N LYS A 230 12.35 25.12 -7.57
CA LYS A 230 13.63 25.54 -8.18
C LYS A 230 14.27 24.39 -8.99
N ARG A 231 14.25 23.17 -8.46
CA ARG A 231 14.74 21.96 -9.18
C ARG A 231 13.90 21.68 -10.43
N CYS A 232 12.57 21.79 -10.32
CA CYS A 232 11.65 21.50 -11.43
C CYS A 232 11.80 22.50 -12.59
N TYR A 233 11.86 23.78 -12.30
CA TYR A 233 11.80 24.84 -13.32
C TYR A 233 13.16 25.45 -13.69
N GLY A 234 14.16 25.37 -12.82
CA GLY A 234 15.49 25.92 -13.00
C GLY A 234 15.55 27.46 -12.93
N ARG A 235 14.56 28.15 -13.48
CA ARG A 235 14.43 29.61 -13.49
C ARG A 235 13.02 30.04 -13.09
N VAL A 236 12.90 31.08 -12.24
CA VAL A 236 11.60 31.57 -11.76
C VAL A 236 10.70 32.05 -12.89
N ALA A 237 11.27 32.62 -13.98
CA ALA A 237 10.49 33.05 -15.15
C ALA A 237 9.74 31.86 -15.82
N ARG A 238 10.32 30.63 -15.82
CA ARG A 238 9.62 29.46 -16.35
C ARG A 238 8.47 29.02 -15.44
N LEU A 239 8.68 29.10 -14.13
CA LEU A 239 7.62 28.84 -13.16
C LEU A 239 6.49 29.87 -13.33
N ASN A 240 6.82 31.16 -13.41
CA ASN A 240 5.84 32.23 -13.62
C ASN A 240 5.02 32.04 -14.89
N GLN A 241 5.68 31.65 -15.97
CA GLN A 241 4.98 31.33 -17.24
C GLN A 241 4.01 30.13 -17.06
N ALA A 242 4.42 29.09 -16.35
CA ALA A 242 3.60 27.89 -16.15
C ALA A 242 2.43 28.15 -15.19
N TRP A 243 2.61 29.00 -14.19
CA TRP A 243 1.63 29.27 -13.13
C TRP A 243 0.83 30.56 -13.31
N GLY A 244 1.20 31.40 -14.31
CA GLY A 244 0.57 32.71 -14.50
C GLY A 244 0.87 33.66 -13.32
N THR A 245 2.08 33.62 -12.78
CA THR A 245 2.53 34.42 -11.64
C THR A 245 3.68 35.35 -12.00
N ASP A 246 4.09 36.22 -11.07
CA ASP A 246 5.13 37.23 -11.24
C ASP A 246 6.17 37.25 -10.11
N TYR A 247 6.44 36.10 -9.49
CA TYR A 247 7.45 35.97 -8.43
C TYR A 247 8.81 36.47 -8.90
N ARG A 248 9.51 37.21 -8.03
CA ARG A 248 10.85 37.74 -8.29
C ARG A 248 11.94 36.67 -8.11
N SER A 249 11.72 35.75 -7.16
CA SER A 249 12.61 34.66 -6.84
C SER A 249 11.84 33.41 -6.44
N PHE A 250 12.51 32.26 -6.30
CA PHE A 250 11.89 31.07 -5.74
C PHE A 250 11.54 31.21 -4.26
N ASP A 251 12.18 32.13 -3.52
CA ASP A 251 11.89 32.39 -2.10
C ASP A 251 10.53 33.09 -1.91
N ASP A 252 10.02 33.72 -2.98
CA ASP A 252 8.70 34.34 -2.99
C ASP A 252 7.57 33.34 -3.26
N VAL A 253 7.89 32.13 -3.73
CA VAL A 253 6.91 31.10 -4.04
C VAL A 253 6.18 30.69 -2.76
N ARG A 254 4.86 30.56 -2.84
CA ARG A 254 3.98 30.15 -1.73
C ARG A 254 3.25 28.86 -2.07
N LEU A 255 2.85 28.14 -1.04
CA LEU A 255 1.91 27.01 -1.18
C LEU A 255 0.62 27.49 -1.82
N PRO A 256 -0.15 26.60 -2.48
CA PRO A 256 -1.46 26.94 -3.03
C PRO A 256 -2.37 27.56 -1.95
N LYS A 257 -3.02 28.68 -2.27
CA LYS A 257 -3.93 29.38 -1.35
C LYS A 257 -5.16 28.55 -0.98
N GLU A 258 -5.51 27.60 -1.82
CA GLU A 258 -6.63 26.67 -1.68
C GLU A 258 -6.49 25.79 -0.44
N LEU A 259 -5.27 25.63 0.10
CA LEU A 259 -5.02 24.85 1.32
C LEU A 259 -5.55 25.52 2.60
N ALA A 260 -5.78 26.83 2.59
CA ALA A 260 -6.24 27.58 3.76
C ALA A 260 -7.78 27.67 3.87
N ASP A 261 -8.53 26.83 3.17
CA ASP A 261 -9.99 26.82 3.21
C ASP A 261 -10.49 25.89 4.34
N ASP A 262 -11.18 26.45 5.35
CA ASP A 262 -11.80 25.71 6.46
C ASP A 262 -12.81 24.64 5.99
N LYS A 263 -13.31 24.74 4.77
CA LYS A 263 -14.19 23.77 4.12
C LYS A 263 -13.40 22.74 3.33
N PHE A 264 -12.23 22.39 3.82
CA PHE A 264 -11.29 21.51 3.19
C PHE A 264 -11.98 20.38 2.41
N LYS A 265 -11.68 20.34 1.13
CA LYS A 265 -11.94 19.21 0.24
C LYS A 265 -10.59 18.64 -0.16
N PRO A 266 -10.45 17.31 -0.29
CA PRO A 266 -9.18 16.66 -0.61
C PRO A 266 -8.45 17.21 -1.84
N ALA A 267 -9.20 17.85 -2.75
CA ALA A 267 -8.68 18.64 -3.87
C ALA A 267 -9.67 19.72 -4.26
N PRO A 268 -9.22 20.79 -4.93
CA PRO A 268 -10.11 21.77 -5.53
C PRO A 268 -11.09 21.07 -6.50
N THR A 269 -12.39 21.34 -6.34
CA THR A 269 -13.42 20.76 -7.22
C THR A 269 -13.40 21.33 -8.63
N ALA A 270 -12.77 22.50 -8.80
CA ALA A 270 -12.58 23.15 -10.10
C ALA A 270 -11.31 24.00 -10.08
N PHE A 271 -10.66 24.05 -11.20
CA PHE A 271 -9.52 24.93 -11.44
C PHE A 271 -9.95 26.01 -12.45
N PRO A 272 -9.90 27.30 -12.07
CA PRO A 272 -10.32 28.38 -12.95
C PRO A 272 -9.54 28.44 -14.27
N THR A 273 -8.25 28.12 -14.22
CA THR A 273 -7.34 28.20 -15.37
C THR A 273 -6.39 26.99 -15.47
N ALA A 274 -5.78 26.81 -16.63
CA ALA A 274 -4.73 25.79 -16.80
C ALA A 274 -3.48 26.06 -15.92
N PRO A 275 -3.02 27.30 -15.73
CA PRO A 275 -2.00 27.63 -14.74
C PRO A 275 -2.33 27.19 -13.31
N ASP A 276 -3.59 27.33 -12.85
CA ASP A 276 -4.02 26.87 -11.54
C ASP A 276 -3.93 25.34 -11.43
N LYS A 277 -4.35 24.60 -12.46
CA LYS A 277 -4.17 23.15 -12.55
C LYS A 277 -2.69 22.76 -12.44
N ARG A 278 -1.82 23.44 -13.18
CA ARG A 278 -0.38 23.16 -13.18
C ARG A 278 0.25 23.43 -11.82
N ARG A 279 -0.10 24.54 -11.19
CA ARG A 279 0.36 24.89 -9.84
C ARG A 279 -0.05 23.82 -8.82
N TRP A 280 -1.32 23.43 -8.83
CA TRP A 280 -1.83 22.37 -7.96
C TRP A 280 -1.14 21.03 -8.22
N LEU A 281 -1.02 20.61 -9.47
CA LEU A 281 -0.37 19.36 -9.84
C LEU A 281 1.10 19.31 -9.38
N ASN A 282 1.82 20.44 -9.49
CA ASN A 282 3.19 20.54 -8.98
C ASN A 282 3.24 20.42 -7.46
N PHE A 283 2.31 21.07 -6.74
CA PHE A 283 2.20 20.97 -5.29
C PHE A 283 1.93 19.55 -4.85
N ILE A 284 0.90 18.90 -5.36
CA ILE A 284 0.51 17.56 -4.89
C ILE A 284 1.53 16.50 -5.28
N THR A 285 2.21 16.66 -6.43
CA THR A 285 3.31 15.78 -6.82
C THR A 285 4.49 15.91 -5.84
N TRP A 286 4.84 17.15 -5.45
CA TRP A 286 5.85 17.38 -4.43
C TRP A 286 5.42 16.81 -3.06
N TYR A 287 4.17 17.00 -2.67
CA TYR A 287 3.65 16.55 -1.38
C TYR A 287 3.74 15.02 -1.23
N HIS A 288 3.35 14.28 -2.28
CA HIS A 288 3.51 12.83 -2.32
C HIS A 288 4.98 12.40 -2.33
N GLN A 289 5.83 13.11 -3.09
CA GLN A 289 7.25 12.79 -3.15
C GLN A 289 7.98 13.06 -1.84
N ALA A 290 7.56 14.08 -1.09
CA ALA A 290 8.22 14.47 0.16
C ALA A 290 8.19 13.36 1.23
N ILE A 291 7.06 12.67 1.40
CA ILE A 291 6.98 11.55 2.34
C ILE A 291 7.76 10.33 1.85
N ILE A 292 7.86 10.11 0.54
CA ILE A 292 8.70 9.07 -0.06
C ILE A 292 10.19 9.39 0.18
N ASP A 293 10.61 10.64 -0.01
CA ASP A 293 11.98 11.10 0.25
C ASP A 293 12.37 10.96 1.74
N PHE A 294 11.43 11.22 2.65
CA PHE A 294 11.65 10.97 4.08
C PHE A 294 11.74 9.48 4.40
N SER A 295 10.91 8.66 3.76
CA SER A 295 10.96 7.21 3.90
C SER A 295 12.30 6.63 3.45
N GLU A 296 12.88 7.17 2.38
CA GLU A 296 14.22 6.81 1.94
C GLU A 296 15.27 7.16 3.00
N GLN A 297 15.17 8.34 3.64
CA GLN A 297 16.07 8.72 4.72
C GLN A 297 15.94 7.76 5.92
N SER A 298 14.70 7.37 6.28
CA SER A 298 14.48 6.38 7.33
C SER A 298 15.11 5.02 7.00
N ILE A 299 14.93 4.50 5.77
CA ILE A 299 15.58 3.27 5.32
C ILE A 299 17.11 3.39 5.45
N ARG A 300 17.71 4.45 4.93
CA ARG A 300 19.16 4.67 5.00
C ARG A 300 19.65 4.74 6.45
N THR A 301 18.82 5.22 7.35
CA THR A 301 19.13 5.29 8.77
C THR A 301 19.14 3.91 9.40
N VAL A 302 18.11 3.08 9.15
CA VAL A 302 18.07 1.70 9.64
C VAL A 302 19.20 0.86 9.08
N LEU A 303 19.56 1.04 7.81
CA LEU A 303 20.65 0.33 7.14
C LEU A 303 22.06 0.61 7.72
N LYS A 304 22.22 1.61 8.57
CA LYS A 304 23.47 1.79 9.34
C LYS A 304 23.66 0.70 10.40
N TYR A 305 22.58 0.08 10.83
CA TYR A 305 22.52 -0.81 11.98
C TYR A 305 22.10 -2.23 11.65
N PHE A 306 21.31 -2.41 10.60
CA PHE A 306 20.75 -3.69 10.21
C PHE A 306 20.99 -3.96 8.72
N PRO A 307 21.28 -5.21 8.33
CA PRO A 307 21.46 -5.57 6.92
C PRO A 307 20.12 -5.50 6.15
N ALA A 308 20.21 -5.23 4.85
CA ALA A 308 19.05 -4.94 4.00
C ALA A 308 17.98 -6.06 3.98
N GLU A 309 18.41 -7.31 4.05
CA GLU A 309 17.52 -8.48 4.06
C GLU A 309 16.61 -8.55 5.29
N LYS A 310 16.98 -7.86 6.38
CA LYS A 310 16.17 -7.73 7.60
C LYS A 310 15.26 -6.49 7.58
N VAL A 311 15.48 -5.54 6.66
CA VAL A 311 14.75 -4.26 6.66
C VAL A 311 13.46 -4.35 5.87
N ARG A 312 12.41 -3.83 6.47
CA ARG A 312 11.06 -3.73 5.91
C ARG A 312 10.57 -2.29 5.94
N LEU A 313 9.59 -1.97 5.10
CA LEU A 313 8.89 -0.69 5.10
C LEU A 313 7.41 -0.91 4.86
N LYS A 314 6.55 -0.19 5.60
CA LYS A 314 5.10 -0.16 5.38
C LYS A 314 4.70 1.14 4.65
N PRO A 315 4.45 1.09 3.33
CA PRO A 315 3.96 2.27 2.60
C PRO A 315 2.58 2.75 3.03
N GLY A 316 1.82 1.92 3.74
CA GLY A 316 0.43 2.16 4.04
C GLY A 316 -0.48 1.81 2.86
N GLY A 317 -1.77 2.10 2.98
CA GLY A 317 -2.78 1.84 1.97
C GLY A 317 -4.19 1.84 2.54
N ASN A 318 -5.17 1.52 1.72
CA ASN A 318 -6.54 1.30 2.16
C ASN A 318 -7.24 0.22 1.30
N ALA A 319 -8.33 -0.31 1.84
CA ALA A 319 -9.14 -1.37 1.22
C ALA A 319 -9.76 -1.02 -0.16
N ARG A 320 -9.67 0.22 -0.64
CA ARG A 320 -10.22 0.65 -1.93
C ARG A 320 -9.18 0.65 -3.06
N GLY A 321 -7.90 0.49 -2.72
CA GLY A 321 -6.79 0.47 -3.67
C GLY A 321 -6.33 1.84 -4.16
N VAL A 322 -7.08 2.90 -3.91
CA VAL A 322 -6.67 4.28 -4.19
C VAL A 322 -6.92 5.09 -2.93
N ASN A 323 -5.86 5.64 -2.37
CA ASN A 323 -5.93 6.42 -1.15
C ASN A 323 -6.46 7.83 -1.44
N PRO A 324 -7.10 8.50 -0.46
CA PRO A 324 -7.34 9.92 -0.56
C PRO A 324 -6.04 10.69 -0.84
N ILE A 325 -6.12 11.68 -1.71
CA ILE A 325 -4.94 12.40 -2.21
C ILE A 325 -4.12 13.06 -1.08
N ALA A 326 -4.81 13.53 -0.03
CA ALA A 326 -4.18 14.17 1.12
C ALA A 326 -3.40 13.19 2.01
N TRP A 327 -3.59 11.87 1.87
CA TRP A 327 -2.82 10.88 2.63
C TRP A 327 -1.34 10.85 2.24
N GLY A 328 -1.02 11.23 1.02
CA GLY A 328 0.36 11.20 0.51
C GLY A 328 0.84 9.83 0.07
N THR A 329 0.12 8.75 0.37
CA THR A 329 0.51 7.38 0.02
C THR A 329 0.48 7.17 -1.49
N TYR A 330 1.61 6.75 -2.04
CA TYR A 330 1.77 6.48 -3.47
C TYR A 330 2.65 5.25 -3.70
N CYS A 331 2.05 4.07 -3.71
CA CYS A 331 2.75 2.78 -3.73
C CYS A 331 3.77 2.61 -4.88
N PRO A 332 3.49 3.00 -6.14
CA PRO A 332 4.50 2.92 -7.21
C PRO A 332 5.75 3.78 -6.94
N GLY A 333 5.59 4.92 -6.30
CA GLY A 333 6.71 5.76 -5.89
C GLY A 333 7.57 5.09 -4.82
N TYR A 334 6.95 4.41 -3.86
CA TYR A 334 7.66 3.60 -2.86
C TYR A 334 8.42 2.44 -3.49
N ALA A 335 7.80 1.72 -4.45
CA ALA A 335 8.47 0.64 -5.18
C ALA A 335 9.70 1.14 -5.93
N LYS A 336 9.57 2.26 -6.64
CA LYS A 336 10.68 2.92 -7.34
C LYS A 336 11.81 3.32 -6.39
N MET A 337 11.47 3.94 -5.27
CA MET A 337 12.42 4.38 -4.24
C MET A 337 13.15 3.18 -3.61
N ALA A 338 12.44 2.09 -3.32
CA ALA A 338 13.00 0.93 -2.62
C ALA A 338 13.90 0.04 -3.51
N GLN A 339 13.82 0.17 -4.83
CA GLN A 339 14.57 -0.66 -5.79
C GLN A 339 16.06 -0.85 -5.46
N PRO A 340 16.86 0.18 -5.13
CA PRO A 340 18.29 0.02 -4.88
C PRO A 340 18.63 -0.58 -3.52
N TYR A 341 17.65 -0.72 -2.61
CA TYR A 341 17.91 -1.11 -1.23
C TYR A 341 17.69 -2.59 -0.95
N HIS A 342 17.01 -3.32 -1.84
CA HIS A 342 16.71 -4.75 -1.70
C HIS A 342 15.95 -5.13 -0.41
N ILE A 343 15.18 -4.21 0.13
CA ILE A 343 14.32 -4.39 1.30
C ILE A 343 12.97 -5.01 0.91
N VAL A 344 12.15 -5.37 1.90
CA VAL A 344 10.79 -5.83 1.69
C VAL A 344 9.82 -4.66 1.89
N LEU A 345 8.90 -4.43 0.95
CA LEU A 345 7.77 -3.53 1.14
C LEU A 345 6.54 -4.33 1.61
N GLN A 346 5.84 -3.78 2.59
CA GLN A 346 4.61 -4.34 3.13
C GLN A 346 3.49 -3.29 3.06
N PRO A 347 2.88 -3.09 1.88
CA PRO A 347 1.72 -2.22 1.77
C PRO A 347 0.52 -2.83 2.48
N ALA A 348 -0.39 -1.98 2.96
CA ALA A 348 -1.74 -2.44 3.24
C ALA A 348 -2.41 -2.81 1.91
N ASP A 349 -2.70 -4.09 1.73
CA ASP A 349 -3.35 -4.58 0.53
C ASP A 349 -4.82 -4.12 0.45
N CYS A 350 -5.40 -4.26 -0.73
CA CYS A 350 -6.75 -3.82 -0.98
C CYS A 350 -7.79 -4.89 -0.63
N MET A 351 -7.44 -5.87 0.22
CA MET A 351 -8.33 -6.95 0.66
C MET A 351 -8.97 -7.72 -0.51
N GLY A 352 -8.21 -7.94 -1.57
CA GLY A 352 -8.68 -8.56 -2.82
C GLY A 352 -9.45 -7.60 -3.74
N ALA A 353 -9.28 -6.29 -3.58
CA ALA A 353 -9.75 -5.29 -4.55
C ALA A 353 -8.86 -5.30 -5.78
N VAL A 354 -9.38 -5.85 -6.88
CA VAL A 354 -8.63 -6.18 -8.10
C VAL A 354 -7.73 -5.06 -8.61
N PHE A 355 -8.25 -3.83 -8.70
CA PHE A 355 -7.51 -2.72 -9.29
C PHE A 355 -6.30 -2.32 -8.44
N GLY A 356 -6.51 -2.15 -7.15
CA GLY A 356 -5.45 -1.68 -6.24
C GLY A 356 -4.35 -2.71 -6.07
N ASP A 357 -4.70 -3.99 -5.86
CA ASP A 357 -3.73 -5.08 -5.76
C ASP A 357 -2.91 -5.20 -7.05
N LYS A 358 -3.56 -5.10 -8.22
CA LYS A 358 -2.87 -5.10 -9.52
C LYS A 358 -1.97 -3.87 -9.71
N TRP A 359 -2.40 -2.69 -9.28
CA TRP A 359 -1.58 -1.49 -9.39
C TRP A 359 -0.29 -1.60 -8.55
N MET A 360 -0.42 -2.00 -7.28
CA MET A 360 0.73 -2.21 -6.40
C MET A 360 1.65 -3.32 -6.91
N GLY A 361 1.10 -4.50 -7.16
CA GLY A 361 1.88 -5.66 -7.61
C GLY A 361 2.58 -5.43 -8.95
N THR A 362 1.95 -4.72 -9.89
CA THR A 362 2.61 -4.35 -11.16
C THR A 362 3.84 -3.47 -10.92
N ALA A 363 3.74 -2.47 -10.03
CA ALA A 363 4.86 -1.60 -9.70
C ALA A 363 6.00 -2.38 -9.03
N TYR A 364 5.67 -3.20 -8.04
CA TYR A 364 6.69 -3.99 -7.32
C TYR A 364 7.41 -4.98 -8.21
N GLN A 365 6.67 -5.65 -9.10
CA GLN A 365 7.27 -6.53 -10.10
C GLN A 365 8.14 -5.77 -11.11
N PHE A 366 7.72 -4.58 -11.56
CA PHE A 366 8.47 -3.79 -12.52
C PHE A 366 9.80 -3.31 -11.95
N TYR A 367 9.80 -2.84 -10.70
CA TYR A 367 11.01 -2.38 -10.02
C TYR A 367 11.81 -3.52 -9.35
N GLY A 368 11.30 -4.75 -9.34
CA GLY A 368 11.97 -5.91 -8.75
C GLY A 368 12.03 -5.89 -7.23
N VAL A 369 11.05 -5.28 -6.58
CA VAL A 369 10.94 -5.18 -5.12
C VAL A 369 10.14 -6.36 -4.58
N LYS A 370 10.57 -6.92 -3.44
CA LYS A 370 9.83 -7.98 -2.74
C LYS A 370 8.62 -7.39 -2.03
N GLU A 371 7.49 -8.07 -2.16
CA GLU A 371 6.23 -7.68 -1.54
C GLU A 371 5.82 -8.69 -0.47
N CYS A 372 5.49 -8.17 0.72
CA CYS A 372 4.71 -8.82 1.77
C CYS A 372 3.35 -8.11 1.82
N THR A 373 2.26 -8.84 1.84
CA THR A 373 0.94 -8.22 1.88
C THR A 373 0.41 -8.13 3.30
N GLU A 374 -0.24 -7.01 3.63
CA GLU A 374 -0.88 -6.75 4.92
C GLU A 374 -2.37 -6.43 4.69
N PRO A 375 -3.32 -7.08 5.41
CA PRO A 375 -4.73 -6.76 5.22
C PRO A 375 -5.06 -5.39 5.83
N ALA A 376 -5.88 -4.60 5.14
CA ALA A 376 -6.41 -3.35 5.67
C ALA A 376 -7.48 -3.55 6.76
N GLY A 377 -7.74 -4.80 7.18
CA GLY A 377 -8.70 -5.20 8.20
C GLY A 377 -8.88 -6.72 8.27
N ASN A 378 -9.81 -7.17 9.08
CA ASN A 378 -10.14 -8.59 9.21
C ASN A 378 -11.08 -9.05 8.11
N LEU A 379 -10.93 -10.29 7.66
CA LEU A 379 -11.71 -10.94 6.61
C LEU A 379 -12.38 -12.20 7.15
N ASP A 380 -13.53 -12.55 6.61
CA ASP A 380 -14.08 -13.89 6.75
C ASP A 380 -13.25 -14.90 5.92
N GLU A 381 -13.54 -16.19 6.05
CA GLU A 381 -12.79 -17.24 5.38
C GLU A 381 -12.79 -17.09 3.84
N GLN A 382 -13.93 -16.74 3.25
CA GLN A 382 -14.04 -16.57 1.80
C GLN A 382 -13.26 -15.34 1.32
N GLY A 383 -13.36 -14.24 2.03
CA GLY A 383 -12.58 -13.02 1.79
C GLY A 383 -11.08 -13.28 1.89
N PHE A 384 -10.67 -14.09 2.87
CA PHE A 384 -9.26 -14.44 3.06
C PHE A 384 -8.72 -15.31 1.92
N VAL A 385 -9.46 -16.30 1.45
CA VAL A 385 -9.06 -17.13 0.29
C VAL A 385 -8.97 -16.28 -0.98
N ARG A 386 -9.93 -15.36 -1.19
CA ARG A 386 -9.88 -14.41 -2.31
C ARG A 386 -8.67 -13.49 -2.22
N ARG A 387 -8.35 -12.99 -1.03
CA ARG A 387 -7.15 -12.20 -0.78
C ARG A 387 -5.89 -12.98 -1.14
N MET A 388 -5.74 -14.21 -0.66
CA MET A 388 -4.58 -15.06 -0.98
C MET A 388 -4.41 -15.26 -2.49
N PHE A 389 -5.52 -15.45 -3.22
CA PHE A 389 -5.47 -15.54 -4.68
C PHE A 389 -5.01 -14.21 -5.30
N SER A 390 -5.58 -13.07 -4.89
CA SER A 390 -5.26 -11.75 -5.43
C SER A 390 -3.80 -11.37 -5.17
N ASP A 391 -3.31 -11.55 -3.95
CA ASP A 391 -1.92 -11.31 -3.58
C ASP A 391 -0.95 -12.17 -4.42
N ALA A 392 -1.23 -13.47 -4.52
CA ALA A 392 -0.43 -14.37 -5.34
C ALA A 392 -0.47 -13.97 -6.83
N ALA A 393 -1.63 -13.56 -7.34
CA ALA A 393 -1.79 -13.10 -8.72
C ALA A 393 -1.07 -11.78 -9.00
N CYS A 394 -0.85 -10.97 -7.96
CA CYS A 394 -0.11 -9.71 -8.02
C CYS A 394 1.39 -9.86 -7.77
N GLY A 395 1.87 -11.05 -7.42
CA GLY A 395 3.29 -11.33 -7.29
C GLY A 395 3.84 -11.29 -5.89
N ALA A 396 2.97 -11.13 -4.88
CA ALA A 396 3.39 -11.18 -3.48
C ALA A 396 4.17 -12.47 -3.17
N SER A 397 5.22 -12.34 -2.38
CA SER A 397 6.09 -13.45 -1.98
C SER A 397 6.00 -13.76 -0.48
N GLN A 398 5.31 -12.92 0.27
CA GLN A 398 5.13 -13.04 1.71
C GLN A 398 3.71 -12.63 2.08
N LEU A 399 3.21 -13.19 3.18
CA LEU A 399 1.87 -12.94 3.70
C LEU A 399 1.98 -12.47 5.15
N PHE A 400 1.30 -11.38 5.47
CA PHE A 400 1.02 -10.94 6.83
C PHE A 400 -0.49 -11.02 7.11
N THR A 401 -0.87 -11.33 8.34
CA THR A 401 -2.27 -11.28 8.79
C THR A 401 -2.34 -10.92 10.27
N TYR A 402 -3.38 -10.20 10.68
CA TYR A 402 -3.64 -9.88 12.09
C TYR A 402 -4.22 -11.08 12.85
N GLU A 403 -5.05 -11.87 12.20
CA GLU A 403 -5.68 -13.07 12.77
C GLU A 403 -5.14 -14.30 12.06
N PHE A 404 -4.13 -14.94 12.66
CA PHE A 404 -3.47 -16.09 12.02
C PHE A 404 -4.24 -17.39 12.22
N GLU A 405 -4.63 -17.70 13.45
CA GLU A 405 -5.20 -19.01 13.81
C GLU A 405 -6.50 -19.34 13.05
N PRO A 406 -7.50 -18.44 12.93
CA PRO A 406 -8.71 -18.69 12.15
C PRO A 406 -8.43 -19.01 10.66
N HIS A 407 -7.38 -18.44 10.09
CA HIS A 407 -7.01 -18.58 8.69
C HIS A 407 -5.94 -19.63 8.42
N SER A 408 -5.42 -20.29 9.46
CA SER A 408 -4.30 -21.23 9.37
C SER A 408 -4.57 -22.39 8.40
N SER A 409 -5.82 -22.86 8.28
CA SER A 409 -6.21 -23.90 7.33
C SER A 409 -6.06 -23.43 5.88
N ALA A 410 -6.62 -22.26 5.54
CA ALA A 410 -6.49 -21.68 4.19
C ALA A 410 -5.02 -21.36 3.86
N ILE A 411 -4.27 -20.84 4.83
CA ILE A 411 -2.83 -20.58 4.66
C ILE A 411 -2.09 -21.86 4.30
N ARG A 412 -2.24 -22.93 5.07
CA ARG A 412 -1.59 -24.22 4.76
C ARG A 412 -1.99 -24.76 3.40
N GLN A 413 -3.25 -24.59 3.02
CA GLN A 413 -3.76 -25.08 1.75
C GLN A 413 -3.22 -24.30 0.55
N TYR A 414 -3.02 -22.98 0.65
CA TYR A 414 -2.80 -22.11 -0.50
C TYR A 414 -1.48 -21.31 -0.47
N ILE A 415 -0.70 -21.32 0.63
CA ILE A 415 0.52 -20.51 0.73
C ILE A 415 1.55 -20.81 -0.38
N TYR A 416 1.55 -22.02 -0.92
CA TYR A 416 2.42 -22.40 -2.04
C TYR A 416 2.19 -21.53 -3.30
N LEU A 417 1.02 -20.85 -3.41
CA LEU A 417 0.73 -19.94 -4.51
C LEU A 417 1.65 -18.72 -4.54
N TYR A 418 2.28 -18.39 -3.41
CA TYR A 418 3.22 -17.25 -3.31
C TYR A 418 4.62 -17.56 -3.87
N THR A 419 4.83 -18.76 -4.41
CA THR A 419 6.10 -19.16 -5.03
C THR A 419 6.10 -18.98 -6.54
N GLY A 420 7.31 -18.88 -7.08
CA GLY A 420 7.53 -18.74 -8.51
C GLY A 420 7.37 -17.32 -9.02
N LYS A 421 7.81 -17.09 -10.24
CA LYS A 421 7.70 -15.78 -10.91
C LYS A 421 6.25 -15.57 -11.37
N PRO A 422 5.64 -14.41 -11.13
CA PRO A 422 4.32 -14.09 -11.67
C PRO A 422 4.25 -14.23 -13.19
N GLY A 423 3.10 -14.62 -13.68
CA GLY A 423 2.83 -14.76 -15.12
C GLY A 423 2.89 -13.42 -15.84
N GLU A 424 3.16 -13.48 -17.13
CA GLU A 424 3.16 -12.29 -17.97
C GLU A 424 1.78 -12.14 -18.64
N THR A 425 1.28 -10.91 -18.68
CA THR A 425 0.12 -10.51 -19.49
C THR A 425 0.55 -9.54 -20.59
N GLU A 426 -0.15 -9.55 -21.72
CA GLU A 426 0.04 -8.58 -22.81
C GLU A 426 -0.95 -7.41 -22.72
N ILE A 427 -1.75 -7.35 -21.65
CA ILE A 427 -2.80 -6.37 -21.42
C ILE A 427 -2.45 -5.51 -20.22
N ALA A 428 -2.56 -4.19 -20.39
CA ALA A 428 -2.43 -3.24 -19.29
C ALA A 428 -3.65 -2.31 -19.24
N VAL A 429 -4.01 -1.90 -18.03
CA VAL A 429 -4.99 -0.85 -17.74
C VAL A 429 -4.24 0.39 -17.32
N TYR A 430 -4.60 1.53 -17.88
CA TYR A 430 -4.03 2.81 -17.54
C TYR A 430 -4.66 3.38 -16.25
N CYS A 431 -3.82 3.75 -15.30
CA CYS A 431 -4.21 4.52 -14.13
C CYS A 431 -3.81 5.99 -14.30
N SER A 432 -4.78 6.88 -14.42
CA SER A 432 -4.54 8.31 -14.59
C SER A 432 -4.19 8.98 -13.26
N THR A 433 -2.89 9.00 -12.91
CA THR A 433 -2.42 9.70 -11.70
C THR A 433 -2.53 11.22 -11.83
N THR A 434 -2.44 11.77 -13.02
CA THR A 434 -2.72 13.21 -13.24
C THR A 434 -4.18 13.54 -12.91
N LEU A 435 -5.15 12.77 -13.42
CA LEU A 435 -6.56 12.96 -13.10
C LEU A 435 -6.81 12.86 -11.60
N TYR A 436 -6.30 11.82 -10.97
CA TYR A 436 -6.41 11.58 -9.53
C TYR A 436 -5.83 12.75 -8.71
N ARG A 437 -4.63 13.21 -9.05
CA ARG A 437 -3.97 14.33 -8.38
C ARG A 437 -4.69 15.66 -8.57
N LEU A 438 -5.44 15.81 -9.64
CA LEU A 438 -6.34 16.95 -9.87
C LEU A 438 -7.71 16.78 -9.20
N GLY A 439 -7.89 15.80 -8.33
CA GLY A 439 -9.15 15.56 -7.62
C GLY A 439 -10.20 14.80 -8.42
N GLY A 440 -9.83 14.23 -9.56
CA GLY A 440 -10.72 13.40 -10.35
C GLY A 440 -11.00 12.04 -9.69
N ASN A 441 -12.22 11.53 -9.93
CA ASN A 441 -12.66 10.25 -9.39
C ASN A 441 -12.19 9.09 -10.29
N LEU A 442 -11.48 8.11 -9.71
CA LEU A 442 -11.05 6.88 -10.40
C LEU A 442 -12.04 5.71 -10.25
N ASP A 443 -13.16 5.87 -9.54
CA ASP A 443 -14.14 4.80 -9.33
C ASP A 443 -14.59 4.10 -10.63
N PRO A 444 -14.84 4.80 -11.76
CA PRO A 444 -15.19 4.11 -13.01
C PRO A 444 -14.11 3.12 -13.49
N THR A 445 -12.83 3.46 -13.36
CA THR A 445 -11.72 2.57 -13.69
C THR A 445 -11.64 1.39 -12.71
N ILE A 446 -11.76 1.67 -11.41
CA ILE A 446 -11.73 0.66 -10.34
C ILE A 446 -12.87 -0.33 -10.52
N GLN A 447 -14.09 0.14 -10.79
CA GLN A 447 -15.25 -0.72 -10.98
C GLN A 447 -15.18 -1.53 -12.27
N ALA A 448 -14.62 -0.98 -13.35
CA ALA A 448 -14.41 -1.70 -14.60
C ALA A 448 -13.37 -2.83 -14.50
N ALA A 449 -12.47 -2.76 -13.53
CA ALA A 449 -11.46 -3.80 -13.31
C ALA A 449 -12.07 -5.16 -12.95
N TYR A 450 -13.19 -5.21 -12.24
CA TYR A 450 -13.85 -6.48 -11.87
C TYR A 450 -14.38 -7.25 -13.07
N PRO A 451 -15.27 -6.71 -13.92
CA PRO A 451 -15.71 -7.42 -15.11
C PRO A 451 -14.58 -7.66 -16.12
N LEU A 452 -13.56 -6.81 -16.14
CA LEU A 452 -12.37 -7.08 -16.95
C LEU A 452 -11.60 -8.29 -16.42
N ARG A 453 -11.53 -8.47 -15.09
CA ARG A 453 -10.86 -9.62 -14.47
C ARG A 453 -11.55 -10.95 -14.79
N ASP A 454 -12.85 -10.94 -15.00
CA ASP A 454 -13.59 -12.11 -15.51
C ASP A 454 -13.18 -12.46 -16.96
N LEU A 455 -12.72 -11.49 -17.74
CA LEU A 455 -12.32 -11.68 -19.14
C LEU A 455 -10.85 -12.07 -19.29
N CYS A 456 -9.96 -11.43 -18.50
CA CYS A 456 -8.52 -11.61 -18.65
C CYS A 456 -7.74 -11.25 -17.39
N ASP A 457 -6.50 -11.71 -17.32
CA ASP A 457 -5.51 -11.12 -16.43
C ASP A 457 -4.92 -9.84 -17.07
N PHE A 458 -4.54 -8.87 -16.25
CA PHE A 458 -3.99 -7.60 -16.70
C PHE A 458 -3.06 -6.99 -15.65
N ASP A 459 -2.19 -6.11 -16.10
CA ASP A 459 -1.40 -5.25 -15.22
C ASP A 459 -2.00 -3.83 -15.17
N VAL A 460 -1.68 -3.04 -14.14
CA VAL A 460 -2.08 -1.65 -14.03
C VAL A 460 -0.86 -0.74 -14.13
N LEU A 461 -0.83 0.10 -15.15
CA LEU A 461 0.25 1.06 -15.39
C LEU A 461 -0.20 2.47 -15.07
N ASP A 462 0.44 3.07 -14.11
CA ASP A 462 0.31 4.50 -13.86
C ASP A 462 1.32 5.32 -14.68
N GLU A 463 1.27 6.62 -14.52
CA GLU A 463 2.12 7.54 -15.27
C GLU A 463 3.61 7.44 -14.89
N THR A 464 3.94 7.05 -13.65
CA THR A 464 5.33 6.80 -13.23
C THR A 464 5.91 5.57 -13.93
N LEU A 465 5.17 4.48 -13.95
CA LEU A 465 5.58 3.26 -14.66
C LEU A 465 5.72 3.50 -16.17
N ILE A 466 4.80 4.27 -16.77
CA ILE A 466 4.86 4.64 -18.19
C ILE A 466 6.07 5.52 -18.47
N ALA A 467 6.34 6.52 -17.62
CA ALA A 467 7.52 7.38 -17.75
C ALA A 467 8.82 6.59 -17.70
N ASP A 468 8.90 5.60 -16.82
CA ASP A 468 10.07 4.73 -16.63
C ASP A 468 10.14 3.58 -17.66
N GLY A 469 9.21 3.52 -18.62
CA GLY A 469 9.31 2.66 -19.80
C GLY A 469 8.62 1.30 -19.68
N ALA A 470 7.75 1.08 -18.69
CA ALA A 470 7.05 -0.20 -18.48
C ALA A 470 6.29 -0.69 -19.71
N LEU A 471 5.67 0.21 -20.48
CA LEU A 471 4.94 -0.13 -21.72
C LEU A 471 5.78 -0.93 -22.72
N THR A 472 7.07 -0.64 -22.81
CA THR A 472 7.96 -1.27 -23.77
C THR A 472 8.78 -2.40 -23.15
N ALA A 473 9.17 -2.28 -21.90
CA ALA A 473 9.96 -3.28 -21.19
C ALA A 473 9.19 -4.60 -21.00
N ARG A 474 7.89 -4.53 -20.73
CA ARG A 474 7.01 -5.70 -20.54
C ARG A 474 6.26 -6.13 -21.81
N ARG A 475 6.47 -5.45 -22.94
CA ARG A 475 5.92 -5.82 -24.24
C ARG A 475 4.39 -5.93 -24.29
N TYR A 476 3.68 -5.05 -23.58
CA TYR A 476 2.22 -5.02 -23.67
C TYR A 476 1.77 -4.77 -25.12
N GLN A 477 0.73 -5.49 -25.55
CA GLN A 477 0.12 -5.35 -26.88
C GLN A 477 -1.05 -4.37 -26.85
N ALA A 478 -1.74 -4.27 -25.71
CA ALA A 478 -2.86 -3.35 -25.51
C ALA A 478 -2.76 -2.60 -24.19
N LEU A 479 -3.02 -1.28 -24.26
CA LEU A 479 -3.24 -0.42 -23.12
C LEU A 479 -4.69 0.08 -23.15
N ILE A 480 -5.46 -0.25 -22.10
CA ILE A 480 -6.88 0.10 -21.98
C ILE A 480 -6.99 1.37 -21.13
N LEU A 481 -7.67 2.38 -21.64
CA LEU A 481 -7.95 3.64 -20.97
C LEU A 481 -9.44 3.73 -20.66
N PHE A 482 -9.83 3.57 -19.40
CA PHE A 482 -11.20 3.80 -18.94
C PHE A 482 -11.47 5.26 -18.66
N GLN A 483 -10.47 5.98 -18.16
CA GLN A 483 -10.50 7.40 -17.87
C GLN A 483 -9.14 8.01 -18.22
N ALA A 484 -9.14 8.97 -19.13
CA ALA A 484 -7.93 9.66 -19.57
C ALA A 484 -8.23 11.09 -20.06
N ASP A 485 -9.24 11.74 -19.49
CA ASP A 485 -9.70 13.07 -19.94
C ASP A 485 -8.59 14.11 -19.79
N THR A 486 -7.75 13.96 -18.77
CA THR A 486 -6.60 14.84 -18.54
C THR A 486 -5.37 13.99 -18.20
N VAL A 487 -4.34 14.13 -19.03
CA VAL A 487 -3.05 13.41 -18.91
C VAL A 487 -1.92 14.41 -19.04
N ASP A 488 -0.82 14.25 -18.31
CA ASP A 488 0.31 15.18 -18.48
C ASP A 488 1.02 14.98 -19.84
N GLN A 489 1.49 16.06 -20.45
CA GLN A 489 2.05 16.05 -21.80
C GLN A 489 3.19 15.03 -21.98
N PRO A 490 4.16 14.87 -21.04
CA PRO A 490 5.21 13.85 -21.18
C PRO A 490 4.67 12.41 -21.31
N ILE A 491 3.54 12.13 -20.69
CA ILE A 491 2.90 10.80 -20.77
C ILE A 491 2.22 10.62 -22.14
N LEU A 492 1.52 11.65 -22.63
CA LEU A 492 0.95 11.63 -23.98
C LEU A 492 2.01 11.39 -25.06
N ASP A 493 3.21 11.95 -24.87
CA ASP A 493 4.36 11.72 -25.75
C ASP A 493 4.85 10.26 -25.70
N LYS A 494 4.87 9.66 -24.50
CA LYS A 494 5.19 8.21 -24.32
C LYS A 494 4.12 7.33 -24.98
N LEU A 495 2.84 7.64 -24.81
CA LEU A 495 1.73 6.91 -25.47
C LEU A 495 1.84 7.01 -26.99
N SER A 496 2.15 8.20 -27.52
CA SER A 496 2.40 8.41 -28.95
C SER A 496 3.59 7.56 -29.44
N GLY A 497 4.64 7.47 -28.65
CA GLY A 497 5.80 6.61 -28.91
C GLY A 497 5.45 5.13 -28.94
N TYR A 498 4.63 4.68 -28.00
CA TYR A 498 4.14 3.31 -27.93
C TYR A 498 3.28 2.94 -29.16
N LEU A 499 2.36 3.81 -29.57
CA LEU A 499 1.56 3.65 -30.80
C LEU A 499 2.43 3.53 -32.06
N ARG A 500 3.48 4.38 -32.18
CA ARG A 500 4.41 4.31 -33.32
C ARG A 500 5.14 2.95 -33.39
N LYS A 501 5.44 2.34 -32.25
CA LYS A 501 6.10 1.02 -32.16
C LYS A 501 5.15 -0.16 -32.37
N GLY A 502 3.88 0.08 -32.71
CA GLY A 502 2.91 -0.97 -33.00
C GLY A 502 2.00 -1.36 -31.83
N GLY A 503 2.16 -0.76 -30.66
CA GLY A 503 1.24 -0.95 -29.54
C GLY A 503 -0.15 -0.40 -29.86
N LYS A 504 -1.17 -0.90 -29.16
CA LYS A 504 -2.56 -0.46 -29.30
C LYS A 504 -3.03 0.27 -28.05
N VAL A 505 -3.72 1.39 -28.24
CA VAL A 505 -4.44 2.09 -27.18
C VAL A 505 -5.93 1.94 -27.43
N ILE A 506 -6.64 1.36 -26.48
CA ILE A 506 -8.08 1.13 -26.52
C ILE A 506 -8.73 2.05 -25.49
N VAL A 507 -9.52 3.02 -25.98
CA VAL A 507 -10.23 3.98 -25.15
C VAL A 507 -11.68 3.54 -24.99
N VAL A 508 -12.13 3.44 -23.76
CA VAL A 508 -13.52 3.10 -23.44
C VAL A 508 -14.32 4.40 -23.35
N GLY A 509 -15.23 4.61 -24.31
CA GLY A 509 -16.03 5.83 -24.44
C GLY A 509 -15.45 6.85 -25.40
N ASP A 510 -16.14 7.98 -25.49
CA ASP A 510 -15.90 9.03 -26.50
C ASP A 510 -15.26 10.29 -25.92
N ALA A 511 -14.99 10.34 -24.62
CA ALA A 511 -14.40 11.51 -23.98
C ALA A 511 -13.09 11.92 -24.67
N PRO A 512 -12.87 13.22 -24.96
CA PRO A 512 -11.63 13.68 -25.56
C PRO A 512 -10.48 13.54 -24.54
N ILE A 513 -9.31 13.14 -25.03
CA ILE A 513 -8.09 13.12 -24.23
C ILE A 513 -7.36 14.45 -24.48
N GLN A 514 -6.98 15.13 -23.41
CA GLN A 514 -6.25 16.41 -23.49
C GLN A 514 -5.13 16.46 -22.46
N ASN A 515 -4.15 17.34 -22.68
CA ASN A 515 -3.14 17.57 -21.66
C ASN A 515 -3.66 18.51 -20.54
N VAL A 516 -2.86 18.72 -19.51
CA VAL A 516 -3.19 19.59 -18.37
C VAL A 516 -3.52 21.01 -18.80
N GLU A 517 -2.89 21.50 -19.87
CA GLU A 517 -3.09 22.81 -20.48
C GLU A 517 -4.29 22.88 -21.43
N GLY A 518 -5.08 21.80 -21.56
CA GLY A 518 -6.27 21.74 -22.39
C GLY A 518 -6.01 21.48 -23.89
N LYS A 519 -4.80 21.14 -24.28
CA LYS A 519 -4.48 20.76 -25.66
C LYS A 519 -5.00 19.35 -25.97
N PRO A 520 -5.83 19.17 -27.01
CA PRO A 520 -6.29 17.83 -27.41
C PRO A 520 -5.13 16.92 -27.83
N TRP A 521 -5.22 15.64 -27.46
CA TRP A 521 -4.36 14.58 -27.97
C TRP A 521 -5.11 13.74 -29.01
N SER A 522 -4.69 13.79 -30.24
CA SER A 522 -5.35 13.06 -31.34
C SER A 522 -4.92 11.60 -31.44
N GLY A 523 -3.80 11.25 -30.79
CA GLY A 523 -3.16 9.97 -31.12
C GLY A 523 -2.74 9.93 -32.58
N THR A 524 -2.00 8.92 -32.97
CA THR A 524 -1.63 8.72 -34.39
C THR A 524 -2.49 7.60 -34.94
N GLY A 525 -3.73 7.84 -35.37
CA GLY A 525 -4.56 6.90 -36.15
C GLY A 525 -4.77 5.45 -35.66
N LYS A 526 -4.07 5.03 -34.60
CA LYS A 526 -4.08 3.69 -34.01
C LYS A 526 -4.78 3.62 -32.66
N VAL A 527 -5.39 4.71 -32.22
CA VAL A 527 -6.26 4.72 -31.05
C VAL A 527 -7.61 4.13 -31.45
N GLN A 528 -8.00 3.09 -30.78
CA GLN A 528 -9.29 2.42 -31.00
C GLN A 528 -10.26 2.87 -29.90
N ARG A 529 -11.46 3.28 -30.27
CA ARG A 529 -12.52 3.58 -29.33
C ARG A 529 -13.54 2.44 -29.33
N ILE A 530 -14.10 2.14 -28.17
CA ILE A 530 -15.16 1.18 -27.95
C ILE A 530 -16.29 1.81 -27.13
N ALA A 531 -17.41 1.13 -27.02
CA ALA A 531 -18.57 1.60 -26.30
C ALA A 531 -18.20 2.11 -24.89
N PRO A 532 -18.88 3.16 -24.39
CA PRO A 532 -18.65 3.68 -23.04
C PRO A 532 -19.03 2.66 -21.96
N LEU A 533 -18.53 2.88 -20.74
CA LEU A 533 -18.93 2.10 -19.58
C LEU A 533 -20.44 2.19 -19.37
N GLY A 534 -21.12 1.06 -19.37
CA GLY A 534 -22.56 0.96 -19.21
C GLY A 534 -22.99 -0.34 -18.54
N LYS A 535 -24.22 -0.37 -18.01
CA LYS A 535 -24.79 -1.54 -17.33
C LYS A 535 -24.95 -2.76 -18.23
N ASP A 536 -25.12 -2.55 -19.53
CA ASP A 536 -25.25 -3.59 -20.57
C ASP A 536 -23.91 -4.27 -20.89
N LYS A 537 -22.79 -3.74 -20.34
CA LYS A 537 -21.43 -4.24 -20.57
C LYS A 537 -21.04 -4.36 -22.06
N ALA A 538 -21.64 -3.57 -22.96
CA ALA A 538 -21.32 -3.60 -24.39
C ALA A 538 -19.82 -3.37 -24.64
N TRP A 539 -19.19 -2.47 -23.88
CA TRP A 539 -17.76 -2.22 -23.92
C TRP A 539 -16.91 -3.49 -23.67
N LEU A 540 -17.35 -4.36 -22.76
CA LEU A 540 -16.62 -5.58 -22.41
C LEU A 540 -16.67 -6.58 -23.56
N LYS A 541 -17.81 -6.69 -24.23
CA LYS A 541 -17.99 -7.52 -25.43
C LYS A 541 -17.14 -7.02 -26.61
N GLU A 542 -17.11 -5.71 -26.83
CA GLU A 542 -16.24 -5.14 -27.86
C GLU A 542 -14.76 -5.31 -27.52
N LEU A 543 -14.40 -5.12 -26.24
CA LEU A 543 -13.03 -5.29 -25.76
C LEU A 543 -12.56 -6.73 -25.95
N SER A 544 -13.40 -7.74 -25.62
CA SER A 544 -13.04 -9.16 -25.76
C SER A 544 -12.60 -9.53 -27.18
N VAL A 545 -13.25 -8.95 -28.20
CA VAL A 545 -12.85 -9.12 -29.60
C VAL A 545 -11.50 -8.47 -29.91
N LYS A 546 -11.21 -7.30 -29.29
CA LYS A 546 -9.98 -6.55 -29.56
C LYS A 546 -8.73 -7.19 -28.95
N ILE A 547 -8.88 -7.92 -27.83
CA ILE A 547 -7.78 -8.54 -27.09
C ILE A 547 -7.74 -10.07 -27.24
N ALA A 548 -8.61 -10.65 -28.04
CA ALA A 548 -8.62 -12.09 -28.32
C ALA A 548 -7.24 -12.59 -28.78
N GLY A 549 -6.73 -13.65 -28.17
CA GLY A 549 -5.44 -14.25 -28.49
C GLY A 549 -4.22 -13.61 -27.80
N TYR A 550 -4.40 -12.55 -27.00
CA TYR A 550 -3.30 -12.03 -26.20
C TYR A 550 -3.05 -12.89 -24.96
N LYS A 551 -1.80 -12.91 -24.47
CA LYS A 551 -1.47 -13.54 -23.20
C LYS A 551 -2.27 -12.90 -22.07
N GLY A 552 -2.84 -13.73 -21.21
CA GLY A 552 -3.72 -13.31 -20.12
C GLY A 552 -5.20 -13.43 -20.46
N VAL A 553 -5.57 -13.63 -21.75
CA VAL A 553 -6.95 -13.93 -22.19
C VAL A 553 -7.07 -15.45 -22.39
N ASP A 554 -7.51 -16.14 -21.37
CA ASP A 554 -7.56 -17.61 -21.37
C ASP A 554 -8.96 -18.18 -21.65
N GLY A 555 -9.81 -17.45 -22.36
CA GLY A 555 -11.19 -17.87 -22.63
C GLY A 555 -12.00 -18.07 -21.36
N GLN A 556 -11.87 -17.17 -20.43
CA GLN A 556 -12.40 -17.28 -19.07
C GLN A 556 -13.93 -17.36 -19.07
N LEU A 557 -14.44 -18.19 -18.18
CA LEU A 557 -15.85 -18.24 -17.86
C LEU A 557 -16.18 -17.16 -16.84
N ASP A 558 -17.37 -16.59 -16.93
CA ASP A 558 -17.87 -15.63 -15.94
C ASP A 558 -17.71 -16.21 -14.51
N GLY A 559 -17.07 -15.44 -13.65
CA GLY A 559 -16.85 -15.80 -12.25
C GLY A 559 -15.65 -16.71 -11.98
N LEU A 560 -14.78 -16.95 -12.96
CA LEU A 560 -13.56 -17.73 -12.78
C LEU A 560 -12.33 -16.89 -13.12
N TRP A 561 -11.54 -16.54 -12.12
CA TRP A 561 -10.31 -15.78 -12.31
C TRP A 561 -9.11 -16.71 -12.48
N THR A 562 -8.29 -16.45 -13.48
CA THR A 562 -7.08 -17.22 -13.77
C THR A 562 -5.85 -16.46 -13.34
N CYS A 563 -4.84 -17.17 -12.83
CA CYS A 563 -3.50 -16.67 -12.61
C CYS A 563 -2.45 -17.72 -12.99
N ARG A 564 -1.25 -17.25 -13.39
CA ARG A 564 -0.09 -18.09 -13.68
C ARG A 564 1.10 -17.65 -12.86
N ARG A 565 1.83 -18.63 -12.27
CA ARG A 565 3.15 -18.37 -11.62
C ARG A 565 4.10 -19.51 -11.99
N GLY A 566 5.17 -19.20 -12.73
CA GLY A 566 6.03 -20.22 -13.32
C GLY A 566 5.24 -21.15 -14.21
N SER A 567 5.29 -22.45 -13.96
CA SER A 567 4.49 -23.48 -14.64
C SER A 567 3.11 -23.73 -14.03
N GLN A 568 2.81 -23.07 -12.91
CA GLN A 568 1.53 -23.27 -12.20
C GLN A 568 0.44 -22.40 -12.81
N VAL A 569 -0.75 -22.99 -12.95
CA VAL A 569 -2.01 -22.30 -13.26
C VAL A 569 -2.93 -22.48 -12.08
N PHE A 570 -3.51 -21.40 -11.59
CA PHE A 570 -4.54 -21.46 -10.56
C PHE A 570 -5.77 -20.64 -10.94
N LEU A 571 -6.89 -21.18 -10.55
CA LEU A 571 -8.22 -20.69 -10.87
C LEU A 571 -8.96 -20.41 -9.57
N PHE A 572 -9.50 -19.23 -9.42
CA PHE A 572 -10.34 -18.87 -8.27
C PHE A 572 -11.79 -18.72 -8.74
N ASN A 573 -12.68 -19.49 -8.14
CA ASN A 573 -14.10 -19.37 -8.37
C ASN A 573 -14.69 -18.26 -7.47
N THR A 574 -15.11 -17.17 -8.09
CA THR A 574 -15.70 -16.01 -7.40
C THR A 574 -17.19 -16.16 -7.11
N THR A 575 -17.80 -17.30 -7.46
CA THR A 575 -19.26 -17.52 -7.40
C THR A 575 -19.65 -18.51 -6.31
N ALA A 576 -20.93 -18.48 -5.94
CA ALA A 576 -21.53 -19.43 -5.00
C ALA A 576 -21.89 -20.80 -5.62
N LYS A 577 -21.50 -21.05 -6.89
CA LYS A 577 -21.79 -22.31 -7.60
C LYS A 577 -20.49 -22.92 -8.10
N PRO A 578 -20.40 -24.25 -8.19
CA PRO A 578 -19.28 -24.91 -8.87
C PRO A 578 -19.17 -24.43 -10.34
N VAL A 579 -17.95 -24.22 -10.81
CA VAL A 579 -17.68 -23.86 -12.22
C VAL A 579 -16.85 -24.96 -12.85
N GLU A 580 -17.33 -25.48 -13.98
CA GLU A 580 -16.63 -26.47 -14.80
C GLU A 580 -15.76 -25.77 -15.85
N THR A 581 -14.54 -26.22 -16.03
CA THR A 581 -13.58 -25.68 -16.99
C THR A 581 -12.57 -26.74 -17.43
N LYS A 582 -11.72 -26.41 -18.42
CA LYS A 582 -10.67 -27.31 -18.93
C LYS A 582 -9.34 -26.58 -19.09
N PRO A 583 -8.68 -26.19 -18.00
CA PRO A 583 -7.49 -25.30 -18.03
C PRO A 583 -6.31 -25.88 -18.82
N ASN A 584 -6.19 -27.20 -18.91
CA ASN A 584 -5.14 -27.92 -19.68
C ASN A 584 -5.73 -28.98 -20.58
N GLY A 585 -6.97 -28.80 -21.05
CA GLY A 585 -7.71 -29.81 -21.83
C GLY A 585 -8.46 -30.86 -20.99
N GLU A 586 -8.11 -31.00 -19.72
CA GLU A 586 -8.76 -31.91 -18.78
C GLU A 586 -9.92 -31.23 -18.06
N PRO A 587 -11.08 -31.87 -17.90
CA PRO A 587 -12.23 -31.30 -17.21
C PRO A 587 -11.93 -31.15 -15.70
N VAL A 588 -12.22 -29.98 -15.18
CA VAL A 588 -12.03 -29.62 -13.78
C VAL A 588 -13.26 -28.89 -13.25
N THR A 589 -13.72 -29.25 -12.07
CA THR A 589 -14.75 -28.51 -11.32
C THR A 589 -14.11 -27.73 -10.20
N VAL A 590 -14.23 -26.40 -10.25
CA VAL A 590 -13.75 -25.53 -9.18
C VAL A 590 -14.91 -25.23 -8.23
N ALA A 591 -14.78 -25.66 -6.99
CA ALA A 591 -15.80 -25.45 -5.96
C ALA A 591 -16.02 -23.95 -5.65
N PRO A 592 -17.19 -23.56 -5.10
CA PRO A 592 -17.48 -22.17 -4.75
C PRO A 592 -16.41 -21.55 -3.84
N TYR A 593 -15.97 -20.34 -4.17
CA TYR A 593 -15.01 -19.55 -3.37
C TYR A 593 -13.70 -20.26 -3.00
N THR A 594 -13.27 -21.23 -3.85
CA THR A 594 -12.01 -21.96 -3.66
C THR A 594 -11.03 -21.70 -4.78
N ILE A 595 -9.77 -22.06 -4.54
CA ILE A 595 -8.71 -22.01 -5.55
C ILE A 595 -8.39 -23.45 -5.98
N TRP A 596 -8.45 -23.69 -7.28
CA TRP A 596 -7.90 -24.89 -7.91
C TRP A 596 -6.51 -24.56 -8.51
N SER A 597 -5.60 -25.52 -8.48
CA SER A 597 -4.33 -25.42 -9.21
C SER A 597 -3.96 -26.73 -9.90
N ASN A 598 -3.16 -26.63 -10.96
CA ASN A 598 -2.60 -27.79 -11.67
C ASN A 598 -1.43 -28.45 -10.93
N ARG A 599 -1.08 -28.02 -9.73
CA ARG A 599 -0.16 -28.73 -8.85
C ARG A 599 -0.87 -30.02 -8.42
N ALA A 600 -0.24 -31.18 -8.61
CA ALA A 600 -0.73 -32.41 -8.01
C ALA A 600 -0.92 -32.15 -6.51
N ALA A 601 -2.10 -32.45 -5.98
CA ALA A 601 -2.34 -32.36 -4.54
C ALA A 601 -1.17 -33.06 -3.84
N ALA A 602 -0.53 -32.38 -2.85
CA ALA A 602 0.42 -33.05 -2.00
C ALA A 602 -0.28 -34.31 -1.45
N PRO A 603 0.34 -35.49 -1.50
CA PRO A 603 -0.31 -36.69 -1.00
C PRO A 603 -0.82 -36.39 0.40
N SER A 604 -2.12 -36.60 0.62
CA SER A 604 -2.73 -36.53 1.94
C SER A 604 -1.83 -37.36 2.87
N PRO A 605 -1.36 -36.84 4.00
CA PRO A 605 -0.55 -37.64 4.90
C PRO A 605 -1.40 -38.84 5.27
N THR A 606 -1.05 -39.98 4.70
CA THR A 606 -1.63 -41.29 5.09
C THR A 606 -1.50 -41.40 6.60
N GLN A 607 -2.65 -41.56 7.24
CA GLN A 607 -2.74 -41.97 8.63
C GLN A 607 -1.72 -43.10 8.89
N LYS A 608 -0.70 -42.81 9.65
CA LYS A 608 0.10 -43.79 10.32
C LYS A 608 -0.08 -43.62 11.82
#